data_ec1a188efbf3372ab0c294ee538181cf
#
_entry.id   ec1a188efbf3372ab0c294ee538181cf
#
_cell.length_a   1.000
_cell.length_b   1.000
_cell.length_c   1.000
_cell.angle_alpha   90.00
_cell.angle_beta   90.00
_cell.angle_gamma   90.00
#
_symmetry.space_group_name_H-M   'P 1'
#
loop_
_entity.id
_entity.type
_entity.pdbx_description
1 polymer ?
#
loop_
_entity_poly.entity_id
_entity_poly.type
_entity_poly.pdbx_seq_one_letter_code
_entity_poly.pdbx_strand_id
1 'polypeptide(L)'
;MESLQLTQDWHSTHFSFMNSLSSQLKLKPIQVKAFSAAAAASSSQIRRCGKAKASDAQLKENWLSSLSYPLLSEDTQQHQSDASNFKWVLGIDPDVSGAVALLKTQHSHSDSAPQVFDSPFVQILVGKRTRRRLDAKSIVQLVRSFDAPVGTTAYIEQSLPYPQDGKQGWWSGGFGYGLWIGILVASGFSVVPVPSFTWKAKFELSGNRSTKDDSRRVASTLFPSLESLLSRKKDHGRAEALLIAAYGKDQNNVNNLGSSCDAILEKLS
;
A
#
# COMPACT_ATOMS: atom_id res chain seq x y z
N MET A 1 45.61 2.78 29.13
CA MET A 1 45.78 3.35 27.77
C MET A 1 45.72 2.22 26.74
N GLU A 2 44.55 1.59 26.57
CA GLU A 2 44.31 0.58 25.54
C GLU A 2 42.83 0.59 25.19
N SER A 3 42.40 1.47 24.32
CA SER A 3 41.04 1.42 23.79
C SER A 3 40.84 2.32 22.53
N LEU A 4 41.76 2.26 21.57
CA LEU A 4 41.66 3.11 20.36
C LEU A 4 42.16 2.42 19.06
N GLN A 5 42.00 1.13 18.89
CA GLN A 5 42.46 0.46 17.65
C GLN A 5 41.49 -0.51 16.98
N LEU A 6 40.20 -0.57 17.39
CA LEU A 6 39.22 -1.52 16.83
C LEU A 6 38.20 -0.93 15.86
N THR A 7 38.32 0.32 15.43
CA THR A 7 37.30 0.97 14.56
C THR A 7 37.71 1.20 13.12
N GLN A 8 38.93 0.86 12.70
CA GLN A 8 39.37 1.13 11.32
C GLN A 8 39.26 -0.08 10.37
N ASP A 9 39.21 -1.31 10.88
CA ASP A 9 39.20 -2.49 10.02
C ASP A 9 37.82 -2.93 9.50
N TRP A 10 36.75 -2.35 10.00
CA TRP A 10 35.40 -2.75 9.60
C TRP A 10 34.93 -2.20 8.24
N HIS A 11 35.51 -1.09 7.77
CA HIS A 11 35.14 -0.50 6.50
C HIS A 11 35.83 -1.13 5.29
N SER A 12 37.00 -1.71 5.47
CA SER A 12 37.77 -2.32 4.37
C SER A 12 37.30 -3.73 4.03
N THR A 13 36.90 -4.51 5.03
CA THR A 13 36.48 -5.91 4.85
C THR A 13 35.08 -6.04 4.24
N HIS A 14 34.17 -5.11 4.54
CA HIS A 14 32.80 -5.18 4.00
C HIS A 14 32.70 -4.83 2.50
N PHE A 15 33.55 -3.94 2.00
CA PHE A 15 33.57 -3.59 0.58
C PHE A 15 34.22 -4.67 -0.29
N SER A 16 35.19 -5.39 0.24
CA SER A 16 35.86 -6.50 -0.43
C SER A 16 34.96 -7.74 -0.53
N PHE A 17 34.11 -7.98 0.48
CA PHE A 17 33.18 -9.11 0.50
C PHE A 17 32.05 -8.99 -0.52
N MET A 18 31.53 -7.79 -0.76
CA MET A 18 30.45 -7.56 -1.75
C MET A 18 30.96 -7.72 -3.19
N ASN A 19 32.20 -7.37 -3.50
CA ASN A 19 32.77 -7.56 -4.83
C ASN A 19 33.19 -9.02 -5.12
N SER A 20 33.47 -9.81 -4.11
CA SER A 20 33.81 -11.23 -4.26
C SER A 20 32.61 -12.14 -4.51
N LEU A 21 31.41 -11.76 -4.03
CA LEU A 21 30.18 -12.54 -4.22
C LEU A 21 29.56 -12.35 -5.62
N SER A 22 29.90 -11.27 -6.32
CA SER A 22 29.40 -10.97 -7.67
C SER A 22 29.98 -11.90 -8.76
N SER A 23 31.12 -12.56 -8.52
CA SER A 23 31.82 -13.35 -9.54
C SER A 23 31.54 -14.86 -9.48
N GLN A 24 30.85 -15.37 -8.45
CA GLN A 24 30.65 -16.82 -8.25
C GLN A 24 29.21 -17.32 -8.38
N LEU A 25 28.20 -16.46 -8.43
CA LEU A 25 26.81 -16.87 -8.58
C LEU A 25 26.36 -16.76 -10.04
N LYS A 26 26.78 -17.72 -10.88
CA LYS A 26 26.03 -18.07 -12.10
C LYS A 26 24.74 -18.79 -11.66
N LEU A 27 23.73 -18.03 -11.28
CA LEU A 27 22.38 -18.57 -11.09
C LEU A 27 21.86 -19.08 -12.41
N LYS A 28 21.73 -20.40 -12.54
CA LYS A 28 20.96 -21.01 -13.62
C LYS A 28 19.51 -20.53 -13.50
N PRO A 29 18.87 -20.13 -14.62
CA PRO A 29 17.45 -19.77 -14.56
C PRO A 29 16.64 -20.96 -14.07
N ILE A 30 15.88 -20.77 -12.99
CA ILE A 30 14.90 -21.76 -12.52
C ILE A 30 13.79 -21.77 -13.58
N GLN A 31 13.74 -22.82 -14.37
CA GLN A 31 12.60 -23.09 -15.25
C GLN A 31 11.44 -23.55 -14.38
N VAL A 32 10.45 -22.71 -14.19
CA VAL A 32 9.16 -23.11 -13.67
C VAL A 32 8.46 -23.91 -14.77
N LYS A 33 8.41 -25.22 -14.65
CA LYS A 33 7.62 -26.08 -15.54
C LYS A 33 6.14 -25.81 -15.28
N ALA A 34 5.50 -25.10 -16.20
CA ALA A 34 4.05 -25.08 -16.26
C ALA A 34 3.57 -26.48 -16.65
N PHE A 35 2.71 -27.07 -15.82
CA PHE A 35 1.99 -28.28 -16.18
C PHE A 35 0.94 -27.92 -17.27
N SER A 36 1.19 -28.31 -18.49
CA SER A 36 0.20 -28.27 -19.57
C SER A 36 -0.22 -29.70 -19.88
N ALA A 37 -1.50 -29.95 -19.70
CA ALA A 37 -2.11 -31.22 -20.13
C ALA A 37 -2.17 -31.28 -21.65
N ALA A 38 -1.82 -32.43 -22.18
CA ALA A 38 -1.72 -32.72 -23.59
C ALA A 38 -3.11 -32.81 -24.28
N ALA A 39 -3.21 -32.18 -25.44
CA ALA A 39 -4.10 -32.66 -26.51
C ALA A 39 -3.35 -32.61 -27.82
N ALA A 40 -3.37 -33.73 -28.51
CA ALA A 40 -2.64 -34.02 -29.75
C ALA A 40 -3.36 -33.44 -30.97
N ALA A 41 -2.54 -33.27 -32.02
CA ALA A 41 -2.78 -33.31 -33.45
C ALA A 41 -3.10 -32.01 -34.20
N SER A 42 -2.20 -31.63 -35.00
CA SER A 42 -2.09 -31.61 -36.45
C SER A 42 -1.26 -30.42 -36.94
N SER A 43 -0.35 -30.73 -37.80
CA SER A 43 0.57 -29.88 -38.53
C SER A 43 -0.15 -28.89 -39.43
N SER A 44 0.13 -27.56 -39.28
CA SER A 44 0.26 -26.64 -40.41
C SER A 44 0.66 -25.23 -39.93
N GLN A 45 1.73 -24.72 -40.56
CA GLN A 45 2.12 -23.30 -40.66
C GLN A 45 2.28 -22.51 -39.37
N ILE A 46 3.53 -22.45 -38.88
CA ILE A 46 4.00 -21.49 -37.91
C ILE A 46 3.97 -20.09 -38.57
N ARG A 47 2.83 -19.40 -38.49
CA ARG A 47 2.81 -17.93 -38.60
C ARG A 47 3.41 -17.39 -37.29
N ARG A 48 4.52 -16.68 -37.39
CA ARG A 48 5.06 -15.90 -36.27
C ARG A 48 3.96 -14.92 -35.81
N CYS A 49 3.20 -15.31 -34.80
CA CYS A 49 2.28 -14.41 -34.13
C CYS A 49 3.12 -13.38 -33.38
N GLY A 50 3.18 -12.16 -33.93
CA GLY A 50 3.75 -11.02 -33.21
C GLY A 50 3.01 -10.90 -31.88
N LYS A 51 3.72 -10.94 -30.74
CA LYS A 51 3.14 -10.70 -29.42
C LYS A 51 2.41 -9.36 -29.47
N ALA A 52 1.08 -9.39 -29.45
CA ALA A 52 0.28 -8.18 -29.35
C ALA A 52 0.71 -7.44 -28.06
N LYS A 53 1.02 -6.15 -28.22
CA LYS A 53 1.41 -5.31 -27.09
C LYS A 53 0.18 -5.13 -26.20
N ALA A 54 0.26 -5.43 -24.91
CA ALA A 54 -0.85 -5.21 -23.98
C ALA A 54 -1.24 -3.72 -24.00
N SER A 55 -2.54 -3.45 -23.91
CA SER A 55 -3.03 -2.07 -23.80
C SER A 55 -2.67 -1.47 -22.43
N ASP A 56 -2.63 -0.14 -22.33
CA ASP A 56 -2.35 0.54 -21.06
C ASP A 56 -3.39 0.17 -19.99
N ALA A 57 -4.64 -0.02 -20.36
CA ALA A 57 -5.69 -0.50 -19.46
C ALA A 57 -5.39 -1.90 -18.93
N GLN A 58 -4.95 -2.82 -19.80
CA GLN A 58 -4.55 -4.17 -19.38
C GLN A 58 -3.34 -4.18 -18.47
N LEU A 59 -2.35 -3.31 -18.73
CA LEU A 59 -1.17 -3.17 -17.87
C LEU A 59 -1.55 -2.65 -16.49
N LYS A 60 -2.46 -1.68 -16.43
CA LYS A 60 -3.00 -1.17 -15.17
C LYS A 60 -3.76 -2.26 -14.40
N GLU A 61 -4.61 -3.01 -15.06
CA GLU A 61 -5.36 -4.12 -14.46
C GLU A 61 -4.44 -5.21 -13.92
N ASN A 62 -3.43 -5.61 -14.68
CA ASN A 62 -2.43 -6.58 -14.25
C ASN A 62 -1.68 -6.09 -12.98
N TRP A 63 -1.38 -4.80 -12.92
CA TRP A 63 -0.76 -4.21 -11.74
C TRP A 63 -1.70 -4.26 -10.53
N LEU A 64 -2.94 -3.78 -10.65
CA LEU A 64 -3.92 -3.80 -9.56
C LEU A 64 -4.25 -5.22 -9.10
N SER A 65 -4.36 -6.16 -10.03
CA SER A 65 -4.55 -7.59 -9.71
C SER A 65 -3.38 -8.15 -8.88
N SER A 66 -2.15 -7.75 -9.17
CA SER A 66 -0.98 -8.21 -8.39
C SER A 66 -0.92 -7.64 -6.95
N LEU A 67 -1.69 -6.60 -6.66
CA LEU A 67 -1.81 -6.00 -5.33
C LEU A 67 -3.00 -6.54 -4.53
N SER A 68 -3.81 -7.40 -5.13
CA SER A 68 -4.95 -8.02 -4.47
C SER A 68 -4.50 -9.27 -3.72
N TYR A 69 -5.09 -9.48 -2.54
CA TYR A 69 -4.88 -10.72 -1.81
C TYR A 69 -5.42 -11.91 -2.62
N PRO A 70 -4.65 -12.99 -2.80
CA PRO A 70 -5.12 -14.15 -3.52
C PRO A 70 -6.20 -14.87 -2.70
N LEU A 71 -7.46 -14.66 -3.05
CA LEU A 71 -8.56 -15.43 -2.50
C LEU A 71 -8.42 -16.86 -3.03
N LEU A 72 -8.10 -17.80 -2.17
CA LEU A 72 -8.15 -19.23 -2.49
C LEU A 72 -9.62 -19.58 -2.73
N SER A 73 -9.89 -20.13 -3.92
CA SER A 73 -11.24 -20.48 -4.39
C SER A 73 -12.03 -21.31 -3.38
N GLU A 74 -13.24 -20.84 -3.11
CA GLU A 74 -14.49 -21.53 -2.71
C GLU A 74 -14.59 -22.35 -1.42
N ASP A 75 -13.53 -22.91 -0.84
CA ASP A 75 -13.69 -23.79 0.34
C ASP A 75 -13.73 -23.09 1.70
N THR A 76 -13.61 -21.73 1.76
CA THR A 76 -13.54 -20.97 3.01
C THR A 76 -14.79 -20.13 3.29
N GLN A 77 -15.86 -20.28 2.55
CA GLN A 77 -17.09 -19.46 2.72
C GLN A 77 -17.91 -19.81 3.99
N GLN A 78 -17.57 -20.86 4.72
CA GLN A 78 -18.39 -21.30 5.86
C GLN A 78 -18.15 -20.57 7.19
N HIS A 79 -17.15 -19.69 7.31
CA HIS A 79 -16.89 -18.94 8.56
C HIS A 79 -17.07 -17.42 8.46
N GLN A 80 -17.73 -16.90 7.40
CA GLN A 80 -17.91 -15.46 7.20
C GLN A 80 -19.29 -14.92 7.67
N SER A 81 -20.09 -15.66 8.43
CA SER A 81 -21.48 -15.27 8.74
C SER A 81 -21.66 -14.05 9.63
N ASP A 82 -20.67 -13.62 10.42
CA ASP A 82 -20.82 -12.47 11.33
C ASP A 82 -19.97 -11.23 10.95
N ALA A 83 -18.97 -11.37 10.09
CA ALA A 83 -18.13 -10.24 9.62
C ALA A 83 -18.80 -9.39 8.52
N SER A 84 -19.93 -9.83 7.98
CA SER A 84 -20.56 -9.23 6.79
C SER A 84 -21.25 -7.88 7.03
N ASN A 85 -21.39 -7.44 8.30
CA ASN A 85 -22.10 -6.19 8.62
C ASN A 85 -21.21 -4.93 8.63
N PHE A 86 -19.89 -5.08 8.54
CA PHE A 86 -18.96 -3.94 8.57
C PHE A 86 -18.17 -3.82 7.27
N LYS A 87 -18.18 -2.63 6.69
CA LYS A 87 -17.23 -2.26 5.64
C LYS A 87 -16.01 -1.61 6.28
N TRP A 88 -14.86 -2.19 6.02
CA TRP A 88 -13.57 -1.72 6.54
C TRP A 88 -12.78 -1.06 5.42
N VAL A 89 -12.17 0.07 5.72
CA VAL A 89 -11.30 0.80 4.80
C VAL A 89 -10.08 1.29 5.56
N LEU A 90 -8.90 1.03 5.01
CA LEU A 90 -7.66 1.63 5.47
C LEU A 90 -7.24 2.76 4.54
N GLY A 91 -6.70 3.84 5.10
CA GLY A 91 -6.00 4.90 4.37
C GLY A 91 -4.59 5.02 4.90
N ILE A 92 -3.60 5.09 4.00
CA ILE A 92 -2.18 5.05 4.37
C ILE A 92 -1.43 6.19 3.68
N ASP A 93 -0.80 7.04 4.49
CA ASP A 93 0.33 7.87 4.09
C ASP A 93 1.60 7.06 4.35
N PRO A 94 2.32 6.60 3.30
CA PRO A 94 3.40 5.63 3.46
C PRO A 94 4.73 6.22 3.96
N ASP A 95 4.78 7.52 4.21
CA ASP A 95 6.01 8.18 4.66
C ASP A 95 6.41 7.76 6.09
N VAL A 96 7.68 7.98 6.43
CA VAL A 96 8.21 7.78 7.81
C VAL A 96 7.52 8.68 8.84
N SER A 97 7.00 9.81 8.42
CA SER A 97 6.18 10.72 9.21
C SER A 97 4.69 10.61 8.90
N GLY A 98 4.32 9.60 8.14
CA GLY A 98 2.96 9.29 7.78
C GLY A 98 2.20 8.53 8.85
N ALA A 99 1.07 7.95 8.45
CA ALA A 99 0.17 7.27 9.37
C ALA A 99 -0.70 6.25 8.63
N VAL A 100 -1.41 5.42 9.40
CA VAL A 100 -2.50 4.58 8.92
C VAL A 100 -3.79 4.95 9.65
N ALA A 101 -4.86 5.15 8.89
CA ALA A 101 -6.20 5.39 9.40
C ALA A 101 -7.10 4.18 9.11
N LEU A 102 -8.00 3.87 10.04
CA LEU A 102 -8.96 2.79 9.94
C LEU A 102 -10.38 3.35 10.11
N LEU A 103 -11.21 3.14 9.10
CA LEU A 103 -12.64 3.44 9.13
C LEU A 103 -13.44 2.14 9.07
N LYS A 104 -14.41 2.00 9.99
CA LYS A 104 -15.36 0.88 10.03
C LYS A 104 -16.76 1.44 9.89
N THR A 105 -17.48 1.06 8.85
CA THR A 105 -18.84 1.48 8.60
C THR A 105 -19.77 0.30 8.78
N GLN A 106 -20.78 0.44 9.61
CA GLN A 106 -21.83 -0.57 9.80
C GLN A 106 -23.03 -0.26 8.90
N HIS A 107 -23.67 -1.29 8.34
CA HIS A 107 -24.86 -1.13 7.50
C HIS A 107 -26.06 -0.46 8.22
N SER A 108 -26.07 -0.47 9.54
CA SER A 108 -27.15 0.08 10.39
C SER A 108 -26.94 1.53 10.83
N HIS A 109 -26.22 2.36 10.07
CA HIS A 109 -26.01 3.79 10.33
C HIS A 109 -25.21 4.19 11.58
N SER A 110 -24.61 3.28 12.31
CA SER A 110 -23.65 3.62 13.37
C SER A 110 -22.22 3.39 12.89
N ASP A 111 -21.55 4.44 12.40
CA ASP A 111 -20.12 4.37 12.13
C ASP A 111 -19.36 4.13 13.44
N SER A 112 -18.48 3.14 13.46
CA SER A 112 -17.54 3.00 14.57
C SER A 112 -16.60 4.20 14.59
N ALA A 113 -16.12 4.60 15.77
CA ALA A 113 -15.18 5.69 15.89
C ALA A 113 -13.96 5.49 14.97
N PRO A 114 -13.59 6.50 14.17
CA PRO A 114 -12.41 6.44 13.32
C PRO A 114 -11.16 6.29 14.19
N GLN A 115 -10.16 5.56 13.68
CA GLN A 115 -8.89 5.35 14.36
C GLN A 115 -7.74 5.81 13.46
N VAL A 116 -6.69 6.35 14.06
CA VAL A 116 -5.49 6.77 13.34
C VAL A 116 -4.24 6.50 14.17
N PHE A 117 -3.20 5.98 13.53
CA PHE A 117 -1.95 5.55 14.16
C PHE A 117 -0.77 6.11 13.36
N ASP A 118 0.23 6.64 14.04
CA ASP A 118 1.48 7.05 13.38
C ASP A 118 2.18 5.82 12.77
N SER A 119 2.86 6.01 11.64
CA SER A 119 3.72 4.98 11.06
C SER A 119 4.84 4.60 12.05
N PRO A 120 4.93 3.32 12.46
CA PRO A 120 6.02 2.88 13.32
C PRO A 120 7.38 3.06 12.66
N PHE A 121 8.35 3.56 13.42
CA PHE A 121 9.71 3.77 12.92
C PHE A 121 10.78 3.43 13.94
N VAL A 122 11.97 3.11 13.46
CA VAL A 122 13.21 2.96 14.22
C VAL A 122 14.21 4.01 13.82
N GLN A 123 15.11 4.36 14.72
CA GLN A 123 16.25 5.21 14.43
C GLN A 123 17.44 4.34 14.02
N ILE A 124 18.05 4.66 12.89
CA ILE A 124 19.26 3.99 12.40
C ILE A 124 20.38 4.99 12.14
N LEU A 125 21.62 4.52 12.21
CA LEU A 125 22.78 5.31 11.85
C LEU A 125 23.06 5.12 10.35
N VAL A 126 23.06 6.23 9.59
CA VAL A 126 23.44 6.26 8.18
C VAL A 126 24.63 7.19 8.02
N GLY A 127 25.82 6.62 7.83
CA GLY A 127 27.06 7.37 7.97
C GLY A 127 27.20 7.93 9.39
N LYS A 128 27.34 9.26 9.51
CA LYS A 128 27.45 9.94 10.81
C LYS A 128 26.13 10.59 11.27
N ARG A 129 24.99 10.27 10.64
CA ARG A 129 23.70 10.90 10.92
C ARG A 129 22.66 9.88 11.33
N THR A 130 21.93 10.17 12.41
CA THR A 130 20.75 9.41 12.78
C THR A 130 19.60 9.71 11.81
N ARG A 131 18.97 8.68 11.31
CA ARG A 131 17.82 8.74 10.39
C ARG A 131 16.69 7.86 10.93
N ARG A 132 15.46 8.23 10.64
CA ARG A 132 14.30 7.37 10.87
C ARG A 132 14.09 6.45 9.67
N ARG A 133 13.67 5.21 9.94
CA ARG A 133 13.22 4.22 8.96
C ARG A 133 11.97 3.54 9.46
N LEU A 134 11.08 3.18 8.57
CA LEU A 134 9.90 2.41 8.94
C LEU A 134 10.30 1.10 9.61
N ASP A 135 9.61 0.76 10.69
CA ASP A 135 9.81 -0.49 11.44
C ASP A 135 8.85 -1.56 10.91
N ALA A 136 9.34 -2.40 10.02
CA ALA A 136 8.55 -3.47 9.40
C ALA A 136 7.87 -4.39 10.44
N LYS A 137 8.58 -4.77 11.51
CA LYS A 137 8.02 -5.63 12.57
C LYS A 137 6.83 -4.96 13.25
N SER A 138 6.99 -3.72 13.67
CA SER A 138 5.93 -2.99 14.36
C SER A 138 4.76 -2.66 13.42
N ILE A 139 5.01 -2.42 12.12
CA ILE A 139 3.95 -2.27 11.13
C ILE A 139 3.13 -3.56 10.99
N VAL A 140 3.78 -4.72 10.89
CA VAL A 140 3.09 -6.02 10.85
C VAL A 140 2.23 -6.22 12.11
N GLN A 141 2.77 -5.92 13.29
CA GLN A 141 2.04 -6.02 14.54
C GLN A 141 0.82 -5.08 14.58
N LEU A 142 0.99 -3.84 14.13
CA LEU A 142 -0.09 -2.85 14.06
C LEU A 142 -1.18 -3.31 13.10
N VAL A 143 -0.84 -3.74 11.88
CA VAL A 143 -1.80 -4.19 10.87
C VAL A 143 -2.59 -5.41 11.35
N ARG A 144 -1.91 -6.36 11.99
CA ARG A 144 -2.56 -7.55 12.59
C ARG A 144 -3.48 -7.20 13.77
N SER A 145 -3.15 -6.16 14.53
CA SER A 145 -3.98 -5.75 15.68
C SER A 145 -5.34 -5.17 15.27
N PHE A 146 -5.52 -4.82 14.01
CA PHE A 146 -6.81 -4.35 13.51
C PHE A 146 -7.86 -5.46 13.46
N ASP A 147 -7.43 -6.71 13.28
CA ASP A 147 -8.30 -7.88 13.10
C ASP A 147 -9.29 -7.67 11.94
N ALA A 148 -8.79 -7.07 10.87
CA ALA A 148 -9.60 -6.75 9.70
C ALA A 148 -9.89 -8.00 8.87
N PRO A 149 -11.10 -8.14 8.30
CA PRO A 149 -11.44 -9.25 7.42
C PRO A 149 -10.48 -9.35 6.24
N VAL A 150 -10.17 -10.57 5.82
CA VAL A 150 -9.37 -10.83 4.61
C VAL A 150 -10.05 -10.20 3.40
N GLY A 151 -9.27 -9.59 2.52
CA GLY A 151 -9.78 -8.85 1.35
C GLY A 151 -10.16 -7.39 1.66
N THR A 152 -10.05 -6.93 2.92
CA THR A 152 -10.24 -5.51 3.26
C THR A 152 -9.39 -4.63 2.36
N THR A 153 -9.98 -3.56 1.82
CA THR A 153 -9.30 -2.64 0.92
C THR A 153 -8.48 -1.61 1.70
N ALA A 154 -7.22 -1.49 1.33
CA ALA A 154 -6.28 -0.48 1.83
C ALA A 154 -5.92 0.49 0.71
N TYR A 155 -6.29 1.76 0.87
CA TYR A 155 -5.93 2.85 -0.04
C TYR A 155 -4.62 3.47 0.44
N ILE A 156 -3.61 3.47 -0.43
CA ILE A 156 -2.29 4.01 -0.11
C ILE A 156 -1.93 5.17 -1.04
N GLU A 157 -1.42 6.27 -0.49
CA GLU A 157 -0.91 7.34 -1.34
C GLU A 157 0.23 6.83 -2.20
N GLN A 158 0.12 7.06 -3.51
CA GLN A 158 1.13 6.64 -4.46
C GLN A 158 2.38 7.51 -4.32
N SER A 159 3.51 6.89 -3.97
CA SER A 159 4.80 7.56 -3.97
C SER A 159 5.30 7.71 -5.41
N LEU A 160 5.49 8.94 -5.85
CA LEU A 160 6.10 9.27 -7.13
C LEU A 160 7.43 9.99 -6.90
N PRO A 161 8.47 9.65 -7.68
CA PRO A 161 9.74 10.36 -7.59
C PRO A 161 9.57 11.82 -8.01
N TYR A 162 9.96 12.75 -7.15
CA TYR A 162 9.96 14.18 -7.46
C TYR A 162 11.42 14.64 -7.70
N PRO A 163 11.71 15.40 -8.75
CA PRO A 163 13.08 15.82 -9.06
C PRO A 163 13.81 16.53 -7.92
N GLN A 164 13.06 17.28 -7.08
CA GLN A 164 13.59 18.03 -5.93
C GLN A 164 13.93 17.17 -4.72
N ASP A 165 13.42 15.94 -4.62
CA ASP A 165 13.63 15.08 -3.44
C ASP A 165 15.05 14.51 -3.38
N GLY A 166 15.79 14.52 -4.50
CA GLY A 166 17.10 13.93 -4.62
C GLY A 166 17.09 12.39 -4.43
N LYS A 167 18.26 11.78 -4.60
CA LYS A 167 18.40 10.31 -4.55
C LYS A 167 17.92 9.68 -3.24
N GLN A 168 18.16 10.33 -2.11
CA GLN A 168 17.75 9.81 -0.80
C GLN A 168 16.24 9.90 -0.57
N GLY A 169 15.60 10.97 -1.03
CA GLY A 169 14.14 11.11 -0.98
C GLY A 169 13.46 10.05 -1.81
N TRP A 170 13.91 9.87 -3.05
CA TRP A 170 13.40 8.82 -3.94
C TRP A 170 13.54 7.42 -3.34
N TRP A 171 14.72 7.11 -2.80
CA TRP A 171 14.93 5.82 -2.15
C TRP A 171 14.03 5.63 -0.93
N SER A 172 13.91 6.66 -0.09
CA SER A 172 13.11 6.58 1.15
C SER A 172 11.61 6.45 0.85
N GLY A 173 11.09 7.24 -0.10
CA GLY A 173 9.69 7.17 -0.52
C GLY A 173 9.36 5.83 -1.17
N GLY A 174 10.18 5.37 -2.13
CA GLY A 174 9.99 4.07 -2.77
C GLY A 174 10.10 2.90 -1.81
N PHE A 175 11.06 2.95 -0.86
CA PHE A 175 11.20 1.93 0.19
C PHE A 175 9.95 1.87 1.08
N GLY A 176 9.47 3.02 1.57
CA GLY A 176 8.30 3.08 2.45
C GLY A 176 7.04 2.58 1.73
N TYR A 177 6.80 3.05 0.53
CA TYR A 177 5.68 2.65 -0.31
C TYR A 177 5.68 1.14 -0.58
N GLY A 178 6.81 0.57 -1.03
CA GLY A 178 6.94 -0.85 -1.31
C GLY A 178 6.82 -1.71 -0.05
N LEU A 179 7.37 -1.25 1.09
CA LEU A 179 7.27 -1.94 2.37
C LEU A 179 5.80 -2.05 2.83
N TRP A 180 5.05 -0.95 2.78
CA TRP A 180 3.63 -0.95 3.13
C TRP A 180 2.83 -1.88 2.24
N ILE A 181 2.99 -1.81 0.91
CA ILE A 181 2.31 -2.71 -0.04
C ILE A 181 2.61 -4.17 0.30
N GLY A 182 3.88 -4.53 0.46
CA GLY A 182 4.27 -5.92 0.74
C GLY A 182 3.66 -6.45 2.04
N ILE A 183 3.68 -5.64 3.12
CA ILE A 183 3.09 -6.02 4.41
C ILE A 183 1.57 -6.16 4.29
N LEU A 184 0.88 -5.22 3.66
CA LEU A 184 -0.57 -5.23 3.52
C LEU A 184 -1.05 -6.46 2.75
N VAL A 185 -0.48 -6.72 1.57
CA VAL A 185 -0.85 -7.89 0.74
C VAL A 185 -0.56 -9.19 1.50
N ALA A 186 0.59 -9.31 2.15
CA ALA A 186 0.94 -10.48 2.95
C ALA A 186 0.05 -10.65 4.21
N SER A 187 -0.59 -9.57 4.66
CA SER A 187 -1.53 -9.58 5.80
C SER A 187 -2.99 -9.73 5.39
N GLY A 188 -3.28 -10.02 4.12
CA GLY A 188 -4.63 -10.30 3.65
C GLY A 188 -5.41 -9.10 3.12
N PHE A 189 -4.77 -7.94 2.90
CA PHE A 189 -5.42 -6.76 2.35
C PHE A 189 -5.28 -6.68 0.83
N SER A 190 -6.30 -6.09 0.18
CA SER A 190 -6.21 -5.64 -1.20
C SER A 190 -5.78 -4.18 -1.23
N VAL A 191 -4.71 -3.86 -1.95
CA VAL A 191 -4.10 -2.53 -1.93
C VAL A 191 -4.48 -1.75 -3.19
N VAL A 192 -4.97 -0.53 -3.00
CA VAL A 192 -5.31 0.41 -4.07
C VAL A 192 -4.42 1.64 -3.99
N PRO A 193 -3.46 1.79 -4.90
CA PRO A 193 -2.65 3.01 -5.00
C PRO A 193 -3.50 4.21 -5.44
N VAL A 194 -3.38 5.31 -4.72
CA VAL A 194 -4.12 6.56 -5.00
C VAL A 194 -3.14 7.70 -5.26
N PRO A 195 -3.15 8.31 -6.45
CA PRO A 195 -2.35 9.49 -6.70
C PRO A 195 -2.73 10.63 -5.76
N SER A 196 -1.72 11.35 -5.25
CA SER A 196 -1.90 12.46 -4.31
C SER A 196 -2.90 13.50 -4.82
N PHE A 197 -2.83 13.86 -6.11
CA PHE A 197 -3.73 14.86 -6.69
C PHE A 197 -5.21 14.39 -6.68
N THR A 198 -5.47 13.08 -6.77
CA THR A 198 -6.82 12.52 -6.88
C THR A 198 -7.59 12.69 -5.56
N TRP A 199 -7.03 12.25 -4.45
CA TRP A 199 -7.71 12.41 -3.16
C TRP A 199 -7.71 13.87 -2.70
N LYS A 200 -6.65 14.66 -3.00
CA LYS A 200 -6.61 16.10 -2.71
C LYS A 200 -7.68 16.89 -3.48
N ALA A 201 -7.91 16.55 -4.74
CA ALA A 201 -8.98 17.17 -5.52
C ALA A 201 -10.37 16.93 -4.92
N LYS A 202 -10.63 15.71 -4.40
CA LYS A 202 -11.90 15.37 -3.74
C LYS A 202 -12.20 16.25 -2.53
N PHE A 203 -11.19 16.71 -1.83
CA PHE A 203 -11.33 17.56 -0.62
C PHE A 203 -10.98 19.03 -0.86
N GLU A 204 -10.94 19.46 -2.13
CA GLU A 204 -10.61 20.85 -2.52
C GLU A 204 -9.22 21.31 -2.04
N LEU A 205 -8.30 20.35 -1.84
CA LEU A 205 -6.93 20.57 -1.41
C LEU A 205 -5.95 20.71 -2.60
N SER A 206 -6.47 20.83 -3.82
CA SER A 206 -5.68 20.98 -5.04
C SER A 206 -5.46 22.46 -5.34
N GLY A 207 -4.20 22.86 -5.49
CA GLY A 207 -3.83 24.23 -5.88
C GLY A 207 -2.58 24.75 -5.20
N ASN A 208 -1.97 25.77 -5.78
CA ASN A 208 -0.72 26.38 -5.32
C ASN A 208 -0.80 27.04 -3.92
N ARG A 209 -1.99 27.16 -3.35
CA ARG A 209 -2.24 27.76 -2.03
C ARG A 209 -2.54 26.73 -0.95
N SER A 210 -2.77 25.47 -1.33
CA SER A 210 -3.05 24.42 -0.33
C SER A 210 -1.81 24.06 0.46
N THR A 211 -1.95 24.04 1.77
CA THR A 211 -0.89 23.76 2.75
C THR A 211 -1.18 22.46 3.50
N LYS A 212 -0.17 21.93 4.21
CA LYS A 212 -0.38 20.80 5.12
C LYS A 212 -1.34 21.15 6.27
N ASP A 213 -1.54 22.41 6.56
CA ASP A 213 -2.48 22.90 7.57
C ASP A 213 -3.92 22.78 7.08
N ASP A 214 -4.16 22.91 5.77
CA ASP A 214 -5.48 22.70 5.17
C ASP A 214 -5.93 21.25 5.25
N SER A 215 -5.03 20.29 5.00
CA SER A 215 -5.33 18.86 5.20
C SER A 215 -5.77 18.59 6.65
N ARG A 216 -5.07 19.17 7.64
CA ARG A 216 -5.45 19.00 9.06
C ARG A 216 -6.81 19.62 9.37
N ARG A 217 -7.09 20.83 8.85
CA ARG A 217 -8.37 21.51 9.04
C ARG A 217 -9.53 20.69 8.45
N VAL A 218 -9.39 20.19 7.23
CA VAL A 218 -10.42 19.36 6.58
C VAL A 218 -10.62 18.04 7.34
N ALA A 219 -9.54 17.37 7.73
CA ALA A 219 -9.63 16.14 8.50
C ALA A 219 -10.29 16.37 9.88
N SER A 220 -9.99 17.46 10.59
CA SER A 220 -10.64 17.81 11.86
C SER A 220 -12.15 18.09 11.69
N THR A 221 -12.53 18.69 10.57
CA THR A 221 -13.96 18.92 10.25
C THR A 221 -14.70 17.61 9.98
N LEU A 222 -14.08 16.67 9.25
CA LEU A 222 -14.67 15.38 8.92
C LEU A 222 -14.66 14.40 10.11
N PHE A 223 -13.68 14.52 10.99
CA PHE A 223 -13.49 13.62 12.13
C PHE A 223 -13.31 14.41 13.45
N PRO A 224 -14.38 15.07 13.95
CA PRO A 224 -14.29 15.92 15.15
C PRO A 224 -13.79 15.17 16.40
N SER A 225 -14.10 13.87 16.49
CA SER A 225 -13.65 13.03 17.61
C SER A 225 -12.13 12.87 17.68
N LEU A 226 -11.40 13.15 16.58
CA LEU A 226 -9.95 13.06 16.47
C LEU A 226 -9.24 14.43 16.48
N GLU A 227 -9.95 15.53 16.69
CA GLU A 227 -9.40 16.90 16.63
C GLU A 227 -8.13 17.06 17.46
N SER A 228 -8.10 16.51 18.68
CA SER A 228 -6.94 16.56 19.57
C SER A 228 -5.69 15.88 18.97
N LEU A 229 -5.86 14.86 18.14
CA LEU A 229 -4.81 14.11 17.46
C LEU A 229 -4.32 14.81 16.17
N LEU A 230 -5.01 15.86 15.72
CA LEU A 230 -4.75 16.59 14.48
C LEU A 230 -4.29 18.03 14.72
N SER A 231 -4.17 18.45 15.98
CA SER A 231 -3.95 19.85 16.36
C SER A 231 -2.54 20.38 16.05
N ARG A 232 -1.52 19.51 16.05
CA ARG A 232 -0.12 19.93 15.91
C ARG A 232 0.32 19.92 14.45
N LYS A 233 1.24 20.80 14.10
CA LYS A 233 1.82 20.87 12.75
C LYS A 233 2.41 19.53 12.26
N LYS A 234 2.94 18.71 13.17
CA LYS A 234 3.51 17.40 12.86
C LYS A 234 2.46 16.31 12.61
N ASP A 235 1.19 16.57 12.91
CA ASP A 235 0.11 15.58 12.79
C ASP A 235 -0.48 15.53 11.35
N HIS A 236 0.19 16.16 10.37
CA HIS A 236 -0.27 16.18 8.98
C HIS A 236 -0.38 14.77 8.37
N GLY A 237 0.54 13.84 8.69
CA GLY A 237 0.46 12.47 8.20
C GLY A 237 -0.80 11.75 8.67
N ARG A 238 -1.26 11.99 9.91
CA ARG A 238 -2.54 11.47 10.42
C ARG A 238 -3.72 12.04 9.65
N ALA A 239 -3.70 13.34 9.36
CA ALA A 239 -4.74 13.99 8.59
C ALA A 239 -4.81 13.43 7.17
N GLU A 240 -3.68 13.27 6.49
CA GLU A 240 -3.61 12.72 5.14
C GLU A 240 -4.09 11.26 5.11
N ALA A 241 -3.68 10.41 6.04
CA ALA A 241 -4.16 9.04 6.15
C ALA A 241 -5.70 8.95 6.35
N LEU A 242 -6.27 9.83 7.19
CA LEU A 242 -7.72 9.92 7.39
C LEU A 242 -8.46 10.36 6.13
N LEU A 243 -7.94 11.33 5.39
CA LEU A 243 -8.53 11.80 4.14
C LEU A 243 -8.44 10.74 3.04
N ILE A 244 -7.34 10.00 2.96
CA ILE A 244 -7.20 8.86 2.04
C ILE A 244 -8.20 7.75 2.38
N ALA A 245 -8.42 7.46 3.67
CA ALA A 245 -9.42 6.50 4.11
C ALA A 245 -10.85 6.97 3.77
N ALA A 246 -11.17 8.24 3.99
CA ALA A 246 -12.46 8.83 3.61
C ALA A 246 -12.70 8.79 2.10
N TYR A 247 -11.68 9.10 1.31
CA TYR A 247 -11.72 8.94 -0.15
C TYR A 247 -12.05 7.50 -0.53
N GLY A 248 -11.36 6.52 0.07
CA GLY A 248 -11.57 5.11 -0.18
C GLY A 248 -12.96 4.62 0.21
N LYS A 249 -13.51 5.10 1.33
CA LYS A 249 -14.88 4.81 1.76
C LYS A 249 -15.90 5.24 0.70
N ASP A 250 -15.73 6.44 0.13
CA ASP A 250 -16.61 6.95 -0.92
C ASP A 250 -16.50 6.12 -2.20
N GLN A 251 -15.28 5.72 -2.63
CA GLN A 251 -15.10 4.88 -3.81
C GLN A 251 -15.80 3.52 -3.66
N ASN A 252 -15.69 2.89 -2.51
CA ASN A 252 -16.37 1.62 -2.23
C ASN A 252 -17.89 1.75 -2.28
N ASN A 253 -18.46 2.90 -1.91
CA ASN A 253 -19.90 3.14 -1.99
C ASN A 253 -20.37 3.30 -3.44
N VAL A 254 -19.63 4.03 -4.27
CA VAL A 254 -19.94 4.22 -5.70
C VAL A 254 -19.91 2.89 -6.46
N ASN A 255 -18.90 2.05 -6.23
CA ASN A 255 -18.77 0.75 -6.89
C ASN A 255 -19.93 -0.20 -6.53
N ASN A 256 -20.39 -0.17 -5.28
CA ASN A 256 -21.54 -1.00 -4.87
C ASN A 256 -22.88 -0.52 -5.48
N LEU A 257 -23.05 0.77 -5.70
CA LEU A 257 -24.25 1.31 -6.36
C LEU A 257 -24.27 0.93 -7.85
N GLY A 258 -23.13 0.99 -8.55
CA GLY A 258 -22.99 0.55 -9.93
C GLY A 258 -23.33 -0.93 -10.12
N SER A 259 -22.74 -1.80 -9.32
CA SER A 259 -22.99 -3.25 -9.35
C SER A 259 -24.46 -3.60 -9.04
N SER A 260 -25.12 -2.86 -8.17
CA SER A 260 -26.54 -3.05 -7.86
C SER A 260 -27.46 -2.65 -9.02
N CYS A 261 -27.11 -1.59 -9.76
CA CYS A 261 -27.86 -1.17 -10.93
C CYS A 261 -27.74 -2.18 -12.09
N ASP A 262 -26.55 -2.71 -12.32
CA ASP A 262 -26.29 -3.69 -13.37
C ASP A 262 -27.05 -5.00 -13.08
N ALA A 263 -27.07 -5.48 -11.83
CA ALA A 263 -27.82 -6.66 -11.41
C ALA A 263 -29.35 -6.49 -11.52
N ILE A 264 -29.88 -5.26 -11.44
CA ILE A 264 -31.31 -4.98 -11.63
C ILE A 264 -31.64 -4.98 -13.12
N LEU A 265 -30.77 -4.41 -13.97
CA LEU A 265 -30.95 -4.40 -15.42
C LEU A 265 -30.89 -5.80 -16.02
N GLU A 266 -30.03 -6.67 -15.51
CA GLU A 266 -29.93 -8.07 -15.94
C GLU A 266 -31.16 -8.92 -15.58
N LYS A 267 -31.89 -8.56 -14.52
CA LYS A 267 -33.16 -9.21 -14.11
C LYS A 267 -34.37 -8.72 -14.86
N LEU A 268 -34.26 -7.62 -15.61
CA LEU A 268 -35.35 -7.00 -16.38
C LEU A 268 -35.23 -7.26 -17.88
N SER A 269 -34.16 -7.88 -18.33
CA SER A 269 -33.93 -8.34 -19.69
C SER A 269 -34.23 -9.83 -19.82
#